data_276334e18521623460853628fdaa69d7
#
_entry.id   276334e18521623460853628fdaa69d7
#
_cell.length_a   1.000
_cell.length_b   1.000
_cell.length_c   1.000
_cell.angle_alpha   90.00
_cell.angle_beta   90.00
_cell.angle_gamma   90.00
#
_symmetry.space_group_name_H-M   'P 1'
#
loop_
_entity.id
_entity.type
_entity.pdbx_description
1 polymer ?
#
loop_
_entity_poly.entity_id
_entity_poly.type
_entity_poly.pdbx_seq_one_letter_code
_entity_poly.pdbx_strand_id
1 'polypeptide(L)'
;MFKHKAADGTRNLCGKKIAVLRKSLPEKTSQRLLAEKMQIKGIDMDKTAIKRIENGERYVTDIELKALSEIFSVSTDFLLE
;
A
#
# COMPACT_ATOMS: atom_id res chain seq x y z
N MET A 1 6.78 2.75 -22.83
CA MET A 1 5.80 3.24 -21.86
C MET A 1 6.48 4.04 -20.77
N PHE A 2 5.91 5.17 -20.44
CA PHE A 2 6.46 6.01 -19.38
C PHE A 2 5.80 5.68 -18.04
N LYS A 3 6.64 5.54 -17.02
CA LYS A 3 6.16 5.45 -15.63
C LYS A 3 6.49 6.77 -14.97
N HIS A 4 5.50 7.36 -14.33
CA HIS A 4 5.63 8.66 -13.70
C HIS A 4 5.99 8.48 -12.22
N LYS A 5 7.05 9.16 -11.80
CA LYS A 5 7.44 9.20 -10.39
C LYS A 5 6.84 10.43 -9.74
N ALA A 6 6.59 10.35 -8.45
CA ALA A 6 6.20 11.51 -7.65
C ALA A 6 7.32 12.54 -7.63
N ALA A 7 6.99 13.78 -7.24
CA ALA A 7 7.94 14.88 -7.20
C ALA A 7 9.19 14.58 -6.35
N ASP A 8 9.05 13.76 -5.32
CA ASP A 8 10.16 13.35 -4.43
C ASP A 8 10.94 12.13 -4.98
N GLY A 9 10.62 11.67 -6.19
CA GLY A 9 11.28 10.53 -6.82
C GLY A 9 10.70 9.17 -6.47
N THR A 10 9.71 9.09 -5.58
CA THR A 10 9.06 7.83 -5.25
C THR A 10 8.12 7.40 -6.38
N ARG A 11 7.79 6.11 -6.41
CA ARG A 11 6.94 5.51 -7.45
C ARG A 11 5.49 5.38 -7.01
N ASN A 12 5.15 5.86 -5.83
CA ASN A 12 3.77 5.93 -5.37
C ASN A 12 3.64 7.05 -4.34
N LEU A 13 2.41 7.52 -4.16
CA LEU A 13 2.11 8.59 -3.18
C LEU A 13 1.71 8.03 -1.82
N CYS A 14 1.27 6.77 -1.78
CA CYS A 14 0.58 6.22 -0.61
C CYS A 14 1.49 5.46 0.37
N GLY A 15 2.72 5.17 -0.01
CA GLY A 15 3.57 4.25 0.75
C GLY A 15 3.78 4.62 2.21
N LYS A 16 4.09 5.89 2.48
CA LYS A 16 4.31 6.36 3.86
C LYS A 16 3.03 6.27 4.69
N LYS A 17 1.88 6.60 4.10
CA LYS A 17 0.59 6.48 4.79
C LYS A 17 0.24 5.03 5.07
N ILE A 18 0.53 4.14 4.13
CA ILE A 18 0.29 2.71 4.32
C ILE A 18 1.09 2.19 5.51
N ALA A 19 2.36 2.58 5.63
CA ALA A 19 3.18 2.18 6.77
C ALA A 19 2.60 2.69 8.08
N VAL A 20 2.18 3.95 8.13
CA VAL A 20 1.57 4.54 9.32
C VAL A 20 0.26 3.85 9.67
N LEU A 21 -0.61 3.64 8.69
CA LEU A 21 -1.91 2.99 8.89
C LEU A 21 -1.73 1.54 9.36
N ARG A 22 -0.78 0.81 8.77
CA ARG A 22 -0.48 -0.55 9.17
C ARG A 22 -0.08 -0.63 10.65
N LYS A 23 0.80 0.28 11.06
CA LYS A 23 1.29 0.34 12.45
C LYS A 23 0.23 0.84 13.42
N SER A 24 -0.81 1.50 12.92
CA SER A 24 -1.88 2.08 13.73
C SER A 24 -3.07 1.14 13.94
N LEU A 25 -3.09 -0.01 13.26
CA LEU A 25 -4.18 -0.98 13.44
C LEU A 25 -4.18 -1.50 14.87
N PRO A 26 -5.38 -1.75 15.47
CA PRO A 26 -5.48 -2.26 16.84
C PRO A 26 -4.72 -3.58 17.06
N GLU A 27 -4.75 -4.47 16.08
CA GLU A 27 -3.93 -5.67 16.09
C GLU A 27 -2.54 -5.35 15.53
N LYS A 28 -1.53 -6.04 16.04
CA LYS A 28 -0.18 -5.87 15.55
C LYS A 28 -0.07 -6.45 14.14
N THR A 29 -0.04 -5.57 13.15
CA THR A 29 -0.04 -5.97 11.74
C THR A 29 1.33 -5.77 11.12
N SER A 30 2.05 -6.88 10.87
CA SER A 30 3.31 -6.86 10.15
C SER A 30 3.09 -6.64 8.66
N GLN A 31 4.16 -6.38 7.92
CA GLN A 31 4.11 -6.33 6.47
C GLN A 31 3.61 -7.66 5.88
N ARG A 32 4.03 -8.77 6.46
CA ARG A 32 3.57 -10.10 6.06
C ARG A 32 2.07 -10.26 6.27
N LEU A 33 1.57 -9.83 7.42
CA LEU A 33 0.13 -9.93 7.69
C LEU A 33 -0.68 -9.05 6.73
N LEU A 34 -0.17 -7.86 6.42
CA LEU A 34 -0.83 -7.01 5.43
C LEU A 34 -0.88 -7.69 4.06
N ALA A 35 0.20 -8.34 3.65
CA ALA A 35 0.22 -9.11 2.41
C ALA A 35 -0.85 -10.21 2.42
N GLU A 36 -1.02 -10.91 3.55
CA GLU A 36 -2.05 -11.93 3.70
C GLU A 36 -3.45 -11.33 3.57
N LYS A 37 -3.68 -10.16 4.13
CA LYS A 37 -4.96 -9.45 3.99
C LYS A 37 -5.23 -9.07 2.53
N MET A 38 -4.20 -8.69 1.79
CA MET A 38 -4.33 -8.41 0.36
C MET A 38 -4.68 -9.68 -0.42
N GLN A 39 -4.07 -10.81 -0.08
CA GLN A 39 -4.35 -12.09 -0.73
C GLN A 39 -5.81 -12.51 -0.51
N ILE A 40 -6.36 -12.28 0.67
CA ILE A 40 -7.77 -12.55 0.96
C ILE A 40 -8.67 -11.74 0.03
N LYS A 41 -8.25 -10.55 -0.36
CA LYS A 41 -8.99 -9.71 -1.31
C LYS A 41 -8.70 -10.06 -2.78
N GLY A 42 -7.97 -11.14 -3.02
CA GLY A 42 -7.66 -11.59 -4.37
C GLY A 42 -6.44 -10.92 -5.00
N ILE A 43 -5.67 -10.19 -4.22
CA ILE A 43 -4.46 -9.52 -4.72
C ILE A 43 -3.24 -10.37 -4.38
N ASP A 44 -2.57 -10.89 -5.40
CA ASP A 44 -1.37 -11.71 -5.21
C ASP A 44 -0.18 -10.82 -4.90
N MET A 45 0.16 -10.75 -3.62
CA MET A 45 1.20 -9.85 -3.12
C MET A 45 1.87 -10.48 -1.91
N ASP A 46 3.20 -10.35 -1.82
CA ASP A 46 3.96 -10.89 -0.70
C ASP A 46 4.50 -9.75 0.20
N LYS A 47 5.19 -10.16 1.27
CA LYS A 47 5.81 -9.22 2.23
C LYS A 47 6.77 -8.25 1.52
N THR A 48 7.54 -8.73 0.55
CA THR A 48 8.51 -7.90 -0.16
C THR A 48 7.81 -6.81 -0.97
N ALA A 49 6.67 -7.14 -1.59
CA ALA A 49 5.88 -6.16 -2.32
C ALA A 49 5.37 -5.06 -1.39
N ILE A 50 4.87 -5.41 -0.21
CA ILE A 50 4.43 -4.44 0.79
C ILE A 50 5.58 -3.54 1.22
N LYS A 51 6.74 -4.13 1.52
CA LYS A 51 7.93 -3.37 1.90
C LYS A 51 8.31 -2.35 0.84
N ARG A 52 8.29 -2.76 -0.43
CA ARG A 52 8.64 -1.87 -1.55
C ARG A 52 7.62 -0.74 -1.72
N ILE A 53 6.35 -1.03 -1.51
CA ILE A 53 5.31 0.01 -1.52
C ILE A 53 5.59 1.03 -0.43
N GLU A 54 5.83 0.59 0.79
CA GLU A 54 6.07 1.46 1.94
C GLU A 54 7.33 2.31 1.76
N ASN A 55 8.32 1.79 1.07
CA ASN A 55 9.56 2.52 0.79
C ASN A 55 9.48 3.41 -0.47
N GLY A 56 8.34 3.41 -1.17
CA GLY A 56 8.18 4.19 -2.39
C GLY A 56 8.89 3.61 -3.61
N GLU A 57 9.29 2.35 -3.55
CA GLU A 57 10.08 1.71 -4.61
C GLU A 57 9.22 1.01 -5.66
N ARG A 58 7.93 0.82 -5.42
CA ARG A 58 7.04 0.06 -6.27
C ARG A 58 5.82 0.89 -6.65
N TYR A 59 5.41 0.84 -7.91
CA TYR A 59 4.14 1.42 -8.36
C TYR A 59 2.99 0.63 -7.76
N VAL A 60 1.90 1.33 -7.46
CA VAL A 60 0.68 0.74 -6.91
C VAL A 60 -0.42 0.89 -7.95
N THR A 61 -1.05 -0.23 -8.32
CA THR A 61 -2.14 -0.21 -9.29
C THR A 61 -3.43 0.28 -8.63
N ASP A 62 -4.40 0.68 -9.44
CA ASP A 62 -5.70 1.13 -8.94
C ASP A 62 -6.42 0.02 -8.17
N ILE A 63 -6.31 -1.22 -8.64
CA ILE A 63 -6.90 -2.38 -7.97
C ILE A 63 -6.28 -2.57 -6.59
N GLU A 64 -4.95 -2.48 -6.50
CA GLU A 64 -4.23 -2.58 -5.24
C GLU A 64 -4.60 -1.45 -4.29
N LEU A 65 -4.68 -0.23 -4.82
CA LEU A 65 -5.03 0.94 -4.02
C LEU A 65 -6.43 0.80 -3.42
N LYS A 66 -7.39 0.33 -4.20
CA LYS A 66 -8.75 0.10 -3.71
C LYS A 66 -8.77 -0.93 -2.59
N ALA A 67 -8.05 -2.04 -2.76
CA ALA A 67 -7.96 -3.08 -1.74
C ALA A 67 -7.35 -2.53 -0.44
N LEU A 68 -6.29 -1.75 -0.54
CA LEU A 68 -5.66 -1.13 0.64
C LEU A 68 -6.61 -0.17 1.34
N SER A 69 -7.37 0.63 0.59
CA SER A 69 -8.34 1.55 1.17
C SER A 69 -9.41 0.79 1.97
N GLU A 70 -9.85 -0.34 1.47
CA GLU A 70 -10.84 -1.17 2.16
C GLU A 70 -10.26 -1.81 3.42
N ILE A 71 -9.03 -2.30 3.38
CA ILE A 71 -8.37 -2.90 4.54
C ILE A 71 -8.24 -1.88 5.67
N PHE A 72 -7.87 -0.65 5.35
CA PHE A 72 -7.65 0.40 6.34
C PHE A 72 -8.91 1.24 6.62
N SER A 73 -10.02 0.98 5.94
CA SER A 73 -11.27 1.73 6.08
C SER A 73 -11.08 3.23 5.86
N VAL A 74 -10.30 3.58 4.85
CA VAL A 74 -10.08 4.96 4.43
C VAL A 74 -10.41 5.08 2.95
N SER A 75 -10.60 6.30 2.48
CA SER A 75 -10.83 6.54 1.04
C SER A 75 -9.54 6.41 0.25
N THR A 76 -9.67 6.11 -1.04
CA THR A 76 -8.51 6.17 -1.94
C THR A 76 -7.95 7.58 -2.03
N ASP A 77 -8.81 8.59 -1.97
CA ASP A 77 -8.38 9.99 -1.96
C ASP A 77 -7.46 10.27 -0.78
N PHE A 78 -7.80 9.76 0.40
CA PHE A 78 -6.94 9.92 1.57
C PHE A 78 -5.55 9.32 1.34
N LEU A 79 -5.49 8.15 0.71
CA LEU A 79 -4.20 7.50 0.42
C LEU A 79 -3.36 8.29 -0.58
N LEU A 80 -4.00 9.05 -1.44
CA LEU A 80 -3.34 9.82 -2.51
C LEU A 80 -3.03 11.28 -2.14
N GLU A 81 -3.40 11.70 -0.97
CA GLU A 81 -3.10 13.07 -0.51
C GLU A 81 -1.61 13.34 -0.34
#